data_8f7cc4d520fc6365059f156442ae85e3
#
_entry.id   8f7cc4d520fc6365059f156442ae85e3
#
_cell.length_a   1.000
_cell.length_b   1.000
_cell.length_c   1.000
_cell.angle_alpha   90.00
_cell.angle_beta   90.00
_cell.angle_gamma   90.00
#
_symmetry.space_group_name_H-M   'P 1'
#
loop_
_entity.id
_entity.type
_entity.pdbx_description
1 polymer ?
#
loop_
_entity_poly.entity_id
_entity_poly.type
_entity_poly.pdbx_seq_one_letter_code
_entity_poly.pdbx_strand_id
1 'polypeptide(L)'
;MNLFGYQYFEGVDLSAIKLVSLSTILSIMSEIGLEGIKKFPSAKHFASWLRLSPNSKISGGKVLSNKIPKGSNRLKIALRNSANAIGNLKDSTPLRDFFHRINFRKGRVSAISATARKLAVIIWNMVINKVAYHNPETYLFHAQKRKQKAITHIKKQISKFDLTNEQLGFAIA
;
A
#
# COMPACT_ATOMS: atom_id res chain seq x y z
N MET A 1 3.24 -16.43 15.14
CA MET A 1 1.81 -16.20 15.43
C MET A 1 1.66 -15.62 16.83
N ASN A 2 0.96 -14.51 16.98
CA ASN A 2 0.67 -13.94 18.30
C ASN A 2 -0.69 -14.48 18.78
N LEU A 3 -0.65 -15.43 19.71
CA LEU A 3 -1.83 -16.14 20.18
C LEU A 3 -2.89 -15.21 20.78
N PHE A 4 -2.47 -14.20 21.53
CA PHE A 4 -3.37 -13.24 22.16
C PHE A 4 -4.11 -12.37 21.13
N GLY A 5 -3.40 -11.85 20.13
CA GLY A 5 -4.02 -11.10 19.04
C GLY A 5 -4.92 -11.97 18.18
N TYR A 6 -4.53 -13.22 17.94
CA TYR A 6 -5.31 -14.19 17.19
C TYR A 6 -6.67 -14.50 17.85
N GLN A 7 -6.66 -14.74 19.16
CA GLN A 7 -7.90 -14.97 19.92
C GLN A 7 -8.77 -13.71 19.93
N TYR A 8 -8.18 -12.54 20.16
CA TYR A 8 -8.92 -11.28 20.21
C TYR A 8 -9.62 -10.93 18.88
N PHE A 9 -8.98 -11.19 17.74
CA PHE A 9 -9.56 -10.95 16.41
C PHE A 9 -10.27 -12.18 15.81
N GLU A 10 -10.82 -13.05 16.67
CA GLU A 10 -11.66 -14.19 16.27
C GLU A 10 -10.99 -15.10 15.22
N GLY A 11 -9.73 -15.43 15.42
CA GLY A 11 -8.97 -16.31 14.53
C GLY A 11 -8.24 -15.61 13.38
N VAL A 12 -8.15 -14.28 13.39
CA VAL A 12 -7.37 -13.52 12.40
C VAL A 12 -5.99 -13.18 12.93
N ASP A 13 -4.95 -13.70 12.27
CA ASP A 13 -3.56 -13.41 12.63
C ASP A 13 -3.03 -12.18 11.91
N LEU A 14 -3.09 -11.03 12.56
CA LEU A 14 -2.54 -9.78 12.06
C LEU A 14 -1.00 -9.75 12.04
N SER A 15 -0.33 -10.64 12.81
CA SER A 15 1.14 -10.74 12.82
C SER A 15 1.70 -11.38 11.54
N ALA A 16 0.85 -12.03 10.76
CA ALA A 16 1.20 -12.54 9.43
C ALA A 16 1.57 -11.41 8.44
N ILE A 17 1.11 -10.18 8.69
CA ILE A 17 1.53 -9.02 7.91
C ILE A 17 2.95 -8.63 8.34
N LYS A 18 3.91 -8.77 7.44
CA LYS A 18 5.33 -8.47 7.72
C LYS A 18 5.48 -7.03 8.28
N LEU A 19 6.12 -6.90 9.45
CA LEU A 19 6.35 -5.65 10.18
C LEU A 19 5.10 -4.99 10.82
N VAL A 20 3.99 -5.70 10.92
CA VAL A 20 2.96 -5.37 11.90
C VAL A 20 3.37 -6.04 13.22
N SER A 21 3.95 -5.25 14.10
CA SER A 21 4.47 -5.72 15.40
C SER A 21 3.37 -5.92 16.43
N LEU A 22 3.69 -6.61 17.52
CA LEU A 22 2.79 -6.75 18.66
C LEU A 22 2.31 -5.38 19.18
N SER A 23 3.19 -4.37 19.23
CA SER A 23 2.81 -3.02 19.67
C SER A 23 1.78 -2.38 18.73
N THR A 24 1.84 -2.66 17.43
CA THR A 24 0.83 -2.21 16.46
C THR A 24 -0.52 -2.91 16.70
N ILE A 25 -0.49 -4.23 16.97
CA ILE A 25 -1.69 -5.02 17.30
C ILE A 25 -2.35 -4.50 18.58
N LEU A 26 -1.56 -4.28 19.63
CA LEU A 26 -2.04 -3.70 20.89
C LEU A 26 -2.60 -2.28 20.70
N SER A 27 -2.01 -1.48 19.81
CA SER A 27 -2.55 -0.16 19.45
C SER A 27 -3.91 -0.27 18.74
N ILE A 28 -4.12 -1.29 17.89
CA ILE A 28 -5.42 -1.54 17.27
C ILE A 28 -6.45 -1.90 18.34
N MET A 29 -6.09 -2.80 19.25
CA MET A 29 -6.98 -3.26 20.31
C MET A 29 -7.37 -2.14 21.25
N SER A 30 -6.43 -1.29 21.66
CA SER A 30 -6.66 -0.22 22.63
C SER A 30 -7.40 1.00 22.04
N GLU A 31 -7.12 1.36 20.79
CA GLU A 31 -7.71 2.56 20.17
C GLU A 31 -9.11 2.31 19.60
N ILE A 32 -9.39 1.11 19.12
CA ILE A 32 -10.64 0.85 18.42
C ILE A 32 -11.26 -0.50 18.77
N GLY A 33 -10.42 -1.52 18.98
CA GLY A 33 -10.88 -2.88 19.23
C GLY A 33 -11.62 -3.51 18.05
N LEU A 34 -12.00 -4.77 18.22
CA LEU A 34 -12.72 -5.54 17.21
C LEU A 34 -14.07 -4.92 16.86
N GLU A 35 -14.87 -4.61 17.88
CA GLU A 35 -16.21 -4.04 17.69
C GLU A 35 -16.20 -2.65 17.06
N GLY A 36 -15.17 -1.85 17.36
CA GLY A 36 -14.99 -0.56 16.70
C GLY A 36 -14.67 -0.69 15.22
N ILE A 37 -13.85 -1.68 14.82
CA ILE A 37 -13.55 -1.94 13.40
C ILE A 37 -14.79 -2.37 12.65
N LYS A 38 -15.65 -3.22 13.24
CA LYS A 38 -16.91 -3.70 12.65
C LYS A 38 -17.90 -2.58 12.35
N LYS A 39 -17.84 -1.45 13.07
CA LYS A 39 -18.73 -0.29 12.86
C LYS A 39 -18.45 0.45 11.54
N PHE A 40 -17.30 0.28 10.91
CA PHE A 40 -17.01 0.94 9.64
C PHE A 40 -17.61 0.17 8.46
N PRO A 41 -18.45 0.82 7.64
CA PRO A 41 -19.13 0.17 6.52
C PRO A 41 -18.17 -0.22 5.39
N SER A 42 -16.97 0.37 5.35
CA SER A 42 -15.93 0.00 4.37
C SER A 42 -14.53 0.35 4.85
N ALA A 43 -13.53 -0.29 4.24
CA ALA A 43 -12.12 0.01 4.46
C ALA A 43 -11.77 1.49 4.17
N LYS A 44 -12.52 2.16 3.27
CA LYS A 44 -12.34 3.59 2.99
C LYS A 44 -12.73 4.45 4.19
N HIS A 45 -13.84 4.14 4.86
CA HIS A 45 -14.28 4.85 6.06
C HIS A 45 -13.28 4.65 7.21
N PHE A 46 -12.80 3.44 7.41
CA PHE A 46 -11.75 3.15 8.38
C PHE A 46 -10.46 3.94 8.10
N ALA A 47 -9.96 3.92 6.86
CA ALA A 47 -8.78 4.70 6.47
C ALA A 47 -9.00 6.21 6.57
N SER A 48 -10.21 6.71 6.38
CA SER A 48 -10.57 8.13 6.55
C SER A 48 -10.61 8.52 8.02
N TRP A 49 -11.15 7.67 8.88
CA TRP A 49 -11.13 7.86 10.33
C TRP A 49 -9.69 7.95 10.87
N LEU A 50 -8.79 7.10 10.36
CA LEU A 50 -7.36 7.17 10.64
C LEU A 50 -6.68 8.42 10.05
N ARG A 51 -7.40 9.25 9.29
CA ARG A 51 -6.83 10.39 8.56
C ARG A 51 -5.66 9.99 7.66
N LEU A 52 -5.76 8.83 7.02
CA LEU A 52 -4.79 8.32 6.06
C LEU A 52 -5.28 8.48 4.61
N SER A 53 -6.52 8.91 4.42
CA SER A 53 -7.08 9.23 3.10
C SER A 53 -6.79 10.69 2.74
N PRO A 54 -6.31 10.98 1.52
CA PRO A 54 -6.13 12.35 1.07
C PRO A 54 -7.49 13.04 0.93
N ASN A 55 -7.56 14.30 1.33
CA ASN A 55 -8.69 15.17 1.08
C ASN A 55 -8.44 15.92 -0.23
N SER A 56 -8.96 15.35 -1.33
CA SER A 56 -8.78 15.92 -2.66
C SER A 56 -9.70 17.12 -2.86
N LYS A 57 -9.11 18.28 -3.07
CA LYS A 57 -9.82 19.49 -3.50
C LYS A 57 -9.70 19.59 -5.02
N ILE A 58 -10.85 19.60 -5.70
CA ILE A 58 -10.91 19.66 -7.17
C ILE A 58 -11.75 20.90 -7.52
N SER A 59 -11.27 21.69 -8.48
CA SER A 59 -12.02 22.80 -9.06
C SER A 59 -11.73 22.87 -10.57
N GLY A 60 -12.76 23.04 -11.39
CA GLY A 60 -12.64 23.08 -12.84
C GLY A 60 -11.95 21.84 -13.44
N GLY A 61 -12.19 20.65 -12.88
CA GLY A 61 -11.55 19.40 -13.33
C GLY A 61 -10.07 19.26 -12.91
N LYS A 62 -9.46 20.28 -12.28
CA LYS A 62 -8.06 20.26 -11.82
C LYS A 62 -7.98 19.95 -10.33
N VAL A 63 -7.05 19.07 -9.95
CA VAL A 63 -6.78 18.76 -8.54
C VAL A 63 -5.94 19.88 -7.94
N LEU A 64 -6.55 20.69 -7.05
CA LEU A 64 -5.88 21.78 -6.36
C LEU A 64 -5.03 21.29 -5.19
N SER A 65 -5.47 20.25 -4.48
CA SER A 65 -4.76 19.70 -3.34
C SER A 65 -5.15 18.24 -3.10
N ASN A 66 -4.16 17.42 -2.74
CA ASN A 66 -4.31 16.03 -2.28
C ASN A 66 -3.66 15.84 -0.90
N LYS A 67 -3.71 16.87 -0.05
CA LYS A 67 -3.09 16.78 1.28
C LYS A 67 -3.88 15.87 2.19
N ILE A 68 -3.16 15.11 3.01
CA ILE A 68 -3.73 14.30 4.08
C ILE A 68 -4.14 15.24 5.22
N PRO A 69 -5.33 15.04 5.85
CA PRO A 69 -5.77 15.86 6.96
C PRO A 69 -4.77 15.86 8.12
N LYS A 70 -4.60 17.02 8.75
CA LYS A 70 -3.79 17.17 9.97
C LYS A 70 -4.42 16.37 11.13
N GLY A 71 -3.62 16.09 12.14
CA GLY A 71 -4.00 15.32 13.30
C GLY A 71 -3.62 13.85 13.19
N SER A 72 -3.49 13.21 14.33
CA SER A 72 -3.08 11.81 14.47
C SER A 72 -3.79 11.17 15.66
N ASN A 73 -3.93 9.86 15.60
CA ASN A 73 -4.21 8.98 16.73
C ASN A 73 -3.06 7.97 16.87
N ARG A 74 -3.01 7.24 17.96
CA ARG A 74 -1.93 6.26 18.24
C ARG A 74 -1.85 5.20 17.14
N LEU A 75 -3.00 4.71 16.67
CA LEU A 75 -3.04 3.70 15.61
C LEU A 75 -2.48 4.24 14.28
N LYS A 76 -2.79 5.48 13.91
CA LYS A 76 -2.17 6.12 12.73
C LYS A 76 -0.65 6.16 12.85
N ILE A 77 -0.14 6.51 14.04
CA ILE A 77 1.31 6.59 14.30
C ILE A 77 1.92 5.19 14.17
N ALA A 78 1.33 4.17 14.80
CA ALA A 78 1.78 2.78 14.73
C ALA A 78 1.83 2.27 13.29
N LEU A 79 0.79 2.49 12.49
CA LEU A 79 0.75 2.08 11.09
C LEU A 79 1.78 2.84 10.23
N ARG A 80 2.05 4.10 10.52
CA ARG A 80 3.10 4.86 9.82
C ARG A 80 4.51 4.35 10.18
N ASN A 81 4.73 3.95 11.42
CA ASN A 81 5.99 3.33 11.85
C ASN A 81 6.20 1.98 11.15
N SER A 82 5.17 1.12 11.10
CA SER A 82 5.20 -0.13 10.34
C SER A 82 5.45 0.13 8.84
N ALA A 83 4.81 1.14 8.25
CA ALA A 83 5.02 1.51 6.84
C ALA A 83 6.44 2.01 6.58
N ASN A 84 7.03 2.76 7.51
CA ASN A 84 8.42 3.21 7.40
C ASN A 84 9.40 2.04 7.52
N ALA A 85 9.15 1.10 8.42
CA ALA A 85 9.94 -0.13 8.57
C ALA A 85 9.86 -1.01 7.31
N ILE A 86 8.67 -1.13 6.68
CA ILE A 86 8.50 -1.82 5.39
C ILE A 86 9.38 -1.19 4.30
N GLY A 87 9.48 0.15 4.26
CA GLY A 87 10.34 0.84 3.32
C GLY A 87 11.83 0.55 3.50
N ASN A 88 12.26 0.14 4.70
CA ASN A 88 13.66 -0.19 5.03
C ASN A 88 13.98 -1.69 4.91
N LEU A 89 13.01 -2.54 4.58
CA LEU A 89 13.27 -3.98 4.37
C LEU A 89 14.33 -4.19 3.29
N LYS A 90 15.19 -5.18 3.49
CA LYS A 90 16.13 -5.65 2.45
C LYS A 90 15.42 -6.56 1.45
N ASP A 91 14.56 -7.44 1.95
CA ASP A 91 13.84 -8.41 1.13
C ASP A 91 12.77 -7.73 0.27
N SER A 92 12.65 -8.13 -0.98
CA SER A 92 11.54 -7.69 -1.84
C SER A 92 10.24 -8.30 -1.35
N THR A 93 9.31 -7.44 -0.98
CA THR A 93 7.94 -7.81 -0.63
C THR A 93 6.96 -6.91 -1.38
N PRO A 94 5.75 -7.37 -1.69
CA PRO A 94 4.77 -6.55 -2.40
C PRO A 94 4.51 -5.19 -1.73
N LEU A 95 4.51 -5.12 -0.41
CA LEU A 95 4.34 -3.86 0.32
C LEU A 95 5.56 -2.95 0.20
N ARG A 96 6.78 -3.51 0.24
CA ARG A 96 8.01 -2.76 0.00
C ARG A 96 8.08 -2.20 -1.42
N ASP A 97 7.74 -3.01 -2.41
CA ASP A 97 7.73 -2.58 -3.81
C ASP A 97 6.69 -1.48 -4.04
N PHE A 98 5.52 -1.58 -3.39
CA PHE A 98 4.54 -0.50 -3.37
C PHE A 98 5.12 0.77 -2.75
N PHE A 99 5.79 0.67 -1.61
CA PHE A 99 6.44 1.80 -0.94
C PHE A 99 7.46 2.47 -1.86
N HIS A 100 8.41 1.72 -2.42
CA HIS A 100 9.46 2.27 -3.27
C HIS A 100 8.91 2.91 -4.54
N ARG A 101 7.86 2.36 -5.14
CA ARG A 101 7.19 2.94 -6.30
C ARG A 101 6.59 4.32 -5.99
N ILE A 102 6.00 4.50 -4.81
CA ILE A 102 5.46 5.80 -4.39
C ILE A 102 6.61 6.75 -4.00
N ASN A 103 7.61 6.23 -3.29
CA ASN A 103 8.79 7.00 -2.87
C ASN A 103 9.50 7.64 -4.06
N PHE A 104 9.70 6.88 -5.13
CA PHE A 104 10.34 7.38 -6.37
C PHE A 104 9.57 8.56 -6.99
N ARG A 105 8.23 8.52 -6.96
CA ARG A 105 7.41 9.55 -7.63
C ARG A 105 7.07 10.75 -6.75
N LYS A 106 6.89 10.56 -5.45
CA LYS A 106 6.28 11.55 -4.54
C LYS A 106 7.06 11.74 -3.23
N GLY A 107 8.20 11.08 -3.09
CA GLY A 107 9.05 11.15 -1.91
C GLY A 107 8.56 10.30 -0.73
N ARG A 108 9.45 10.17 0.27
CA ARG A 108 9.31 9.24 1.41
C ARG A 108 8.07 9.50 2.26
N VAL A 109 7.76 10.75 2.56
CA VAL A 109 6.60 11.11 3.40
C VAL A 109 5.29 10.62 2.78
N SER A 110 5.15 10.77 1.46
CA SER A 110 3.99 10.28 0.70
C SER A 110 3.96 8.76 0.65
N ALA A 111 5.11 8.10 0.51
CA ALA A 111 5.23 6.64 0.51
C ALA A 111 4.80 6.04 1.86
N ILE A 112 5.28 6.60 2.98
CA ILE A 112 4.88 6.19 4.33
C ILE A 112 3.36 6.28 4.48
N SER A 113 2.77 7.42 4.11
CA SER A 113 1.33 7.64 4.28
C SER A 113 0.48 6.72 3.39
N ALA A 114 0.90 6.50 2.15
CA ALA A 114 0.22 5.60 1.23
C ALA A 114 0.31 4.12 1.68
N THR A 115 1.48 3.70 2.18
CA THR A 115 1.68 2.34 2.68
C THR A 115 0.91 2.12 3.99
N ALA A 116 0.90 3.09 4.91
CA ALA A 116 0.09 3.04 6.12
C ALA A 116 -1.41 2.92 5.81
N ARG A 117 -1.91 3.67 4.81
CA ARG A 117 -3.28 3.52 4.33
C ARG A 117 -3.54 2.12 3.77
N LYS A 118 -2.60 1.56 3.02
CA LYS A 118 -2.73 0.21 2.48
C LYS A 118 -2.77 -0.84 3.59
N LEU A 119 -1.93 -0.69 4.63
CA LEU A 119 -1.98 -1.55 5.82
C LEU A 119 -3.34 -1.46 6.52
N ALA A 120 -3.89 -0.27 6.72
CA ALA A 120 -5.22 -0.09 7.30
C ALA A 120 -6.30 -0.81 6.50
N VAL A 121 -6.28 -0.71 5.17
CA VAL A 121 -7.23 -1.41 4.29
C VAL A 121 -7.08 -2.94 4.40
N ILE A 122 -5.85 -3.45 4.45
CA ILE A 122 -5.57 -4.88 4.60
C ILE A 122 -6.11 -5.37 5.95
N ILE A 123 -5.78 -4.69 7.05
CA ILE A 123 -6.23 -5.04 8.40
C ILE A 123 -7.75 -5.06 8.47
N TRP A 124 -8.43 -4.04 7.95
CA TRP A 124 -9.89 -3.99 7.93
C TRP A 124 -10.49 -5.18 7.17
N ASN A 125 -9.95 -5.48 5.97
CA ASN A 125 -10.44 -6.61 5.16
C ASN A 125 -10.21 -7.96 5.85
N MET A 126 -9.04 -8.16 6.47
CA MET A 126 -8.75 -9.38 7.21
C MET A 126 -9.73 -9.58 8.36
N VAL A 127 -9.97 -8.54 9.16
CA VAL A 127 -10.84 -8.61 10.35
C VAL A 127 -12.32 -8.79 9.96
N ILE A 128 -12.81 -8.05 8.97
CA ILE A 128 -14.23 -8.10 8.58
C ILE A 128 -14.56 -9.39 7.83
N ASN A 129 -13.70 -9.80 6.90
CA ASN A 129 -13.95 -10.99 6.07
C ASN A 129 -13.39 -12.27 6.70
N LYS A 130 -12.74 -12.18 7.87
CA LYS A 130 -12.10 -13.33 8.56
C LYS A 130 -11.16 -14.11 7.64
N VAL A 131 -10.37 -13.40 6.80
CA VAL A 131 -9.44 -14.01 5.85
C VAL A 131 -8.00 -13.87 6.33
N ALA A 132 -7.20 -14.90 6.09
CA ALA A 132 -5.76 -14.86 6.35
C ALA A 132 -5.07 -13.82 5.44
N TYR A 133 -3.93 -13.31 5.90
CA TYR A 133 -3.11 -12.44 5.06
C TYR A 133 -2.53 -13.23 3.88
N HIS A 134 -2.90 -12.84 2.69
CA HIS A 134 -2.27 -13.30 1.47
C HIS A 134 -1.46 -12.16 0.85
N ASN A 135 -0.21 -12.45 0.49
CA ASN A 135 0.56 -11.55 -0.36
C ASN A 135 -0.20 -11.44 -1.69
N PRO A 136 -0.64 -10.23 -2.09
CA PRO A 136 -1.41 -10.11 -3.31
C PRO A 136 -0.54 -10.50 -4.51
N GLU A 137 -0.83 -11.65 -5.10
CA GLU A 137 -0.26 -12.11 -6.39
C GLU A 137 -0.50 -11.08 -7.52
N THR A 138 -1.49 -10.23 -7.36
CA THR A 138 -1.78 -9.08 -8.22
C THR A 138 -0.58 -8.14 -8.46
N TYR A 139 0.49 -8.23 -7.67
CA TYR A 139 1.72 -7.49 -7.95
C TYR A 139 2.58 -8.11 -9.06
N LEU A 140 2.51 -9.44 -9.26
CA LEU A 140 3.06 -10.10 -10.46
C LEU A 140 2.35 -9.58 -11.72
N PHE A 141 1.03 -9.41 -11.66
CA PHE A 141 0.26 -8.78 -12.73
C PHE A 141 0.70 -7.34 -13.00
N HIS A 142 1.07 -6.57 -11.96
CA HIS A 142 1.64 -5.24 -12.13
C HIS A 142 3.05 -5.27 -12.76
N ALA A 143 3.88 -6.27 -12.46
CA ALA A 143 5.18 -6.43 -13.11
C ALA A 143 5.02 -6.74 -14.60
N GLN A 144 4.14 -7.66 -14.97
CA GLN A 144 3.78 -7.96 -16.34
C GLN A 144 3.20 -6.73 -17.06
N LYS A 145 2.28 -6.01 -16.42
CA LYS A 145 1.69 -4.78 -16.97
C LYS A 145 2.71 -3.66 -17.15
N ARG A 146 3.73 -3.57 -16.27
CA ARG A 146 4.87 -2.64 -16.44
C ARG A 146 5.72 -3.04 -17.63
N LYS A 147 6.07 -4.33 -17.75
CA LYS A 147 6.81 -4.88 -18.89
C LYS A 147 6.08 -4.57 -20.18
N GLN A 148 4.77 -4.81 -20.23
CA GLN A 148 3.94 -4.51 -21.39
C GLN A 148 3.93 -3.02 -21.73
N LYS A 149 3.78 -2.13 -20.73
CA LYS A 149 3.84 -0.67 -20.94
C LYS A 149 5.22 -0.20 -21.40
N ALA A 150 6.29 -0.78 -20.87
CA ALA A 150 7.65 -0.48 -21.30
C ALA A 150 7.85 -0.90 -22.77
N ILE A 151 7.44 -2.10 -23.15
CA ILE A 151 7.47 -2.60 -24.53
C ILE A 151 6.67 -1.66 -25.46
N THR A 152 5.45 -1.30 -25.08
CA THR A 152 4.61 -0.38 -25.88
C THR A 152 5.27 1.00 -26.02
N HIS A 153 5.89 1.51 -24.97
CA HIS A 153 6.62 2.78 -25.00
C HIS A 153 7.83 2.70 -25.93
N ILE A 154 8.64 1.66 -25.82
CA ILE A 154 9.81 1.43 -26.68
C ILE A 154 9.36 1.32 -28.15
N LYS A 155 8.35 0.51 -28.45
CA LYS A 155 7.79 0.40 -29.81
C LYS A 155 7.36 1.76 -30.37
N LYS A 156 6.69 2.58 -29.53
CA LYS A 156 6.28 3.94 -29.92
C LYS A 156 7.47 4.86 -30.20
N GLN A 157 8.57 4.73 -29.46
CA GLN A 157 9.79 5.51 -29.70
C GLN A 157 10.50 5.04 -30.98
N ILE A 158 10.61 3.74 -31.21
CA ILE A 158 11.17 3.16 -32.44
C ILE A 158 10.39 3.70 -33.66
N SER A 159 9.07 3.62 -33.64
CA SER A 159 8.23 4.14 -34.74
C SER A 159 8.29 5.65 -34.88
N LYS A 160 8.47 6.42 -33.79
CA LYS A 160 8.54 7.88 -33.84
C LYS A 160 9.82 8.40 -34.49
N PHE A 161 10.91 7.66 -34.33
CA PHE A 161 12.25 8.04 -34.82
C PHE A 161 12.68 7.20 -36.02
N ASP A 162 11.80 6.36 -36.57
CA ASP A 162 12.04 5.44 -37.70
C ASP A 162 13.34 4.62 -37.55
N LEU A 163 13.59 4.15 -36.30
CA LEU A 163 14.80 3.41 -35.98
C LEU A 163 14.77 2.02 -36.60
N THR A 164 15.83 1.66 -37.34
CA THR A 164 16.01 0.32 -37.90
C THR A 164 16.62 -0.66 -36.90
N ASN A 165 16.46 -1.97 -37.13
CA ASN A 165 17.03 -3.02 -36.30
C ASN A 165 18.56 -2.93 -36.20
N GLU A 166 19.24 -2.51 -37.28
CA GLU A 166 20.68 -2.29 -37.30
C GLU A 166 21.11 -1.17 -36.36
N GLN A 167 20.38 -0.05 -36.33
CA GLN A 167 20.63 1.07 -35.40
C GLN A 167 20.38 0.70 -33.95
N LEU A 168 19.54 -0.28 -33.69
CA LEU A 168 19.25 -0.80 -32.34
C LEU A 168 20.25 -1.87 -31.90
N GLY A 169 21.21 -2.25 -32.76
CA GLY A 169 22.21 -3.28 -32.46
C GLY A 169 21.64 -4.69 -32.39
N PHE A 170 20.45 -4.92 -32.92
CA PHE A 170 19.91 -6.28 -33.06
C PHE A 170 20.51 -6.92 -34.30
N ALA A 171 21.43 -7.89 -34.12
CA ALA A 171 21.91 -8.73 -35.22
C ALA A 171 20.69 -9.50 -35.78
N ILE A 172 20.47 -9.38 -37.08
CA ILE A 172 19.51 -10.23 -37.80
C ILE A 172 20.19 -11.58 -37.87
N ALA A 173 19.68 -12.58 -37.12
CA ALA A 173 20.10 -13.97 -37.25
C ALA A 173 19.44 -14.59 -38.48
#